data_560dd6692064ac120ae7c5e3e2fabd38
#
_entry.id   560dd6692064ac120ae7c5e3e2fabd38
#
_cell.length_a   1.000
_cell.length_b   1.000
_cell.length_c   1.000
_cell.angle_alpha   90.00
_cell.angle_beta   90.00
_cell.angle_gamma   90.00
#
_symmetry.space_group_name_H-M   'P 1'
#
loop_
_entity.id
_entity.type
_entity.pdbx_description
1 polymer ?
#
loop_
_entity_poly.entity_id
_entity_poly.type
_entity_poly.pdbx_seq_one_letter_code
_entity_poly.pdbx_strand_id
1 'polypeptide(L)'
;MLTFDPITADNICKTAEYFKYKISRTSDYTIGAMYMWRDFYQSSFTIFDDMILYKVKFLNRTSFTFPVGGGSLQKAMDAIREYCLEQDIPMWFCTVPEEAVSILVKEYGGTQPCTSNRDWADYLYLANDLADMTGRRFSGQRNHINKFKKLFPDYSYHRITPENTARVIDFLMDYEKNHAKEASLAQEELTRTLELIPYLEKFKLPGAFIEVDGVIIAMSIGEIVNDTLYCHIEKANRDYPGSYQMIVKEFSSDMRSSYGIQYINREEDVGDLGLRTSKLSYHPVALLDKYCVLIPQKNL
;
A
#
# COMPACT_ATOMS: atom_id res chain seq x y z
N MET A 1 -21.69 -5.04 21.77
CA MET A 1 -21.91 -4.27 20.52
C MET A 1 -20.57 -3.67 20.06
N LEU A 2 -20.17 -3.89 18.81
CA LEU A 2 -18.96 -3.27 18.24
C LEU A 2 -19.19 -1.77 18.02
N THR A 3 -18.21 -0.95 18.40
CA THR A 3 -18.14 0.47 18.06
C THR A 3 -16.88 0.71 17.24
N PHE A 4 -17.01 1.43 16.12
CA PHE A 4 -15.91 1.69 15.21
C PHE A 4 -15.49 3.16 15.28
N ASP A 5 -14.23 3.41 15.61
CA ASP A 5 -13.66 4.74 15.67
C ASP A 5 -13.13 5.16 14.26
N PRO A 6 -13.42 6.37 13.79
CA PRO A 6 -12.79 6.89 12.56
C PRO A 6 -11.27 6.89 12.69
N ILE A 7 -10.59 6.60 11.57
CA ILE A 7 -9.11 6.65 11.53
C ILE A 7 -8.63 8.09 11.62
N THR A 8 -7.71 8.35 12.53
CA THR A 8 -7.04 9.63 12.72
C THR A 8 -5.53 9.43 12.87
N ALA A 9 -4.74 10.51 12.73
CA ALA A 9 -3.30 10.45 12.98
C ALA A 9 -2.92 10.06 14.43
N ASP A 10 -3.86 10.22 15.39
CA ASP A 10 -3.59 9.92 16.79
C ASP A 10 -3.92 8.47 17.17
N ASN A 11 -4.83 7.82 16.44
CA ASN A 11 -5.25 6.48 16.80
C ASN A 11 -4.73 5.38 15.88
N ILE A 12 -4.37 5.67 14.62
CA ILE A 12 -3.98 4.65 13.63
C ILE A 12 -2.79 3.80 14.07
N CYS A 13 -1.81 4.38 14.77
CA CYS A 13 -0.64 3.65 15.24
C CYS A 13 -0.99 2.49 16.20
N LYS A 14 -2.17 2.51 16.83
CA LYS A 14 -2.64 1.40 17.69
C LYS A 14 -2.87 0.12 16.89
N THR A 15 -3.02 0.20 15.57
CA THR A 15 -3.30 -0.95 14.71
C THR A 15 -2.03 -1.68 14.26
N ALA A 16 -0.87 -1.01 14.32
CA ALA A 16 0.41 -1.54 13.80
C ALA A 16 0.81 -2.88 14.41
N GLU A 17 0.56 -3.08 15.71
CA GLU A 17 0.94 -4.31 16.40
C GLU A 17 0.20 -5.56 15.91
N TYR A 18 -0.97 -5.38 15.28
CA TYR A 18 -1.78 -6.47 14.70
C TYR A 18 -1.28 -6.90 13.33
N PHE A 19 -0.60 -6.03 12.58
CA PHE A 19 -0.18 -6.33 11.21
C PHE A 19 0.85 -7.45 11.11
N LYS A 20 1.59 -7.74 12.19
CA LYS A 20 2.48 -8.91 12.24
C LYS A 20 1.77 -10.26 12.08
N TYR A 21 0.45 -10.31 12.34
CA TYR A 21 -0.38 -11.51 12.21
C TYR A 21 -1.04 -11.66 10.84
N LYS A 22 -0.84 -10.70 9.92
CA LYS A 22 -1.44 -10.81 8.59
C LYS A 22 -0.91 -12.02 7.84
N ILE A 23 -1.81 -12.71 7.14
CA ILE A 23 -1.53 -13.96 6.44
C ILE A 23 -1.13 -13.78 4.98
N SER A 24 -1.20 -12.55 4.48
CA SER A 24 -0.85 -12.18 3.11
C SER A 24 0.07 -10.97 3.09
N ARG A 25 0.71 -10.75 1.93
CA ARG A 25 1.51 -9.55 1.68
C ARG A 25 0.76 -8.48 0.88
N THR A 26 -0.59 -8.49 0.89
CA THR A 26 -1.39 -7.40 0.31
C THR A 26 -1.18 -6.09 1.09
N SER A 27 -1.35 -4.95 0.43
CA SER A 27 -1.07 -3.62 0.99
C SER A 27 -2.10 -3.11 1.99
N ASP A 28 -3.27 -3.73 2.06
CA ASP A 28 -4.43 -3.27 2.82
C ASP A 28 -4.25 -3.19 4.35
N TYR A 29 -3.22 -3.85 4.89
CA TYR A 29 -2.90 -3.83 6.33
C TYR A 29 -1.55 -3.14 6.55
N THR A 30 -1.54 -1.84 6.29
CA THR A 30 -0.44 -0.91 6.51
C THR A 30 -0.99 0.40 7.06
N ILE A 31 -0.22 1.09 7.91
CA ILE A 31 -0.61 2.40 8.46
C ILE A 31 -0.76 3.41 7.32
N GLY A 32 0.23 3.43 6.41
CA GLY A 32 0.28 4.38 5.30
C GLY A 32 -0.97 4.28 4.42
N ALA A 33 -1.31 3.09 3.91
CA ALA A 33 -2.48 2.91 3.07
C ALA A 33 -3.78 3.21 3.82
N MET A 34 -3.95 2.68 5.04
CA MET A 34 -5.16 2.92 5.83
C MET A 34 -5.36 4.39 6.18
N TYR A 35 -4.29 5.14 6.48
CA TYR A 35 -4.37 6.56 6.79
C TYR A 35 -4.62 7.41 5.55
N MET A 36 -3.90 7.16 4.45
CA MET A 36 -4.07 7.91 3.20
C MET A 36 -5.49 7.80 2.66
N TRP A 37 -6.06 6.61 2.62
CA TRP A 37 -7.36 6.35 2.01
C TRP A 37 -8.54 6.38 3.00
N ARG A 38 -8.33 6.80 4.27
CA ARG A 38 -9.34 6.78 5.34
C ARG A 38 -10.63 7.50 4.98
N ASP A 39 -10.53 8.70 4.39
CA ASP A 39 -11.70 9.51 4.05
C ASP A 39 -12.38 9.01 2.78
N PHE A 40 -11.59 8.58 1.78
CA PHE A 40 -12.10 8.02 0.54
C PHE A 40 -12.95 6.77 0.77
N TYR A 41 -12.47 5.86 1.62
CA TYR A 41 -13.19 4.64 1.99
C TYR A 41 -14.02 4.80 3.29
N GLN A 42 -14.10 5.97 3.88
CA GLN A 42 -14.78 6.21 5.16
C GLN A 42 -14.36 5.16 6.21
N SER A 43 -13.06 4.94 6.31
CA SER A 43 -12.48 3.85 7.11
C SER A 43 -12.58 4.13 8.60
N SER A 44 -12.98 3.11 9.34
CA SER A 44 -13.01 3.10 10.80
C SER A 44 -12.56 1.74 11.31
N PHE A 45 -12.12 1.67 12.55
CA PHE A 45 -11.64 0.42 13.13
C PHE A 45 -12.10 0.23 14.57
N THR A 46 -12.05 -1.01 15.03
CA THR A 46 -12.15 -1.39 16.43
C THR A 46 -11.18 -2.51 16.74
N ILE A 47 -10.75 -2.59 17.99
CA ILE A 47 -9.97 -3.71 18.51
C ILE A 47 -10.90 -4.55 19.37
N PHE A 48 -11.05 -5.82 19.03
CA PHE A 48 -11.93 -6.76 19.72
C PHE A 48 -11.24 -8.11 19.88
N ASP A 49 -11.18 -8.62 21.10
CA ASP A 49 -10.57 -9.92 21.45
C ASP A 49 -9.16 -10.10 20.85
N ASP A 50 -8.29 -9.10 20.97
CA ASP A 50 -6.94 -9.06 20.37
C ASP A 50 -6.92 -9.21 18.85
N MET A 51 -7.97 -8.74 18.17
CA MET A 51 -8.09 -8.66 16.72
C MET A 51 -8.40 -7.23 16.30
N ILE A 52 -7.78 -6.77 15.21
CA ILE A 52 -8.15 -5.52 14.53
C ILE A 52 -9.22 -5.80 13.48
N LEU A 53 -10.32 -5.05 13.55
CA LEU A 53 -11.45 -5.11 12.63
C LEU A 53 -11.61 -3.75 11.98
N TYR A 54 -11.46 -3.70 10.64
CA TYR A 54 -11.73 -2.48 9.87
C TYR A 54 -13.11 -2.56 9.23
N LYS A 55 -13.83 -1.44 9.29
CA LYS A 55 -15.08 -1.19 8.56
C LYS A 55 -14.82 -0.07 7.55
N VAL A 56 -15.19 -0.30 6.31
CA VAL A 56 -14.93 0.60 5.18
C VAL A 56 -16.15 0.71 4.28
N LYS A 57 -16.22 1.74 3.46
CA LYS A 57 -17.18 1.85 2.37
C LYS A 57 -16.50 1.47 1.07
N PHE A 58 -16.75 0.28 0.56
CA PHE A 58 -16.16 -0.25 -0.66
C PHE A 58 -17.25 -0.57 -1.71
N LEU A 59 -17.09 -0.11 -2.96
CA LEU A 59 -18.09 -0.25 -4.02
C LEU A 59 -19.50 0.21 -3.56
N ASN A 60 -19.58 1.36 -2.90
CA ASN A 60 -20.79 1.95 -2.35
C ASN A 60 -21.56 1.12 -1.31
N ARG A 61 -20.90 0.15 -0.67
CA ARG A 61 -21.49 -0.67 0.40
C ARG A 61 -20.58 -0.73 1.62
N THR A 62 -21.18 -0.85 2.80
CA THR A 62 -20.44 -1.12 4.04
C THR A 62 -19.82 -2.51 3.93
N SER A 63 -18.52 -2.59 4.17
CA SER A 63 -17.74 -3.82 4.09
C SER A 63 -16.73 -3.86 5.23
N PHE A 64 -16.22 -5.05 5.52
CA PHE A 64 -15.16 -5.29 6.49
C PHE A 64 -13.93 -5.84 5.78
N THR A 65 -12.74 -5.60 6.30
CA THR A 65 -11.56 -6.36 5.89
C THR A 65 -11.50 -7.66 6.70
N PHE A 66 -10.71 -8.64 6.25
CA PHE A 66 -10.52 -9.88 7.03
C PHE A 66 -9.89 -9.55 8.39
N PRO A 67 -10.41 -10.05 9.52
CA PRO A 67 -9.86 -9.77 10.85
C PRO A 67 -8.41 -10.22 10.98
N VAL A 68 -7.57 -9.40 11.61
CA VAL A 68 -6.14 -9.68 11.80
C VAL A 68 -5.76 -9.47 13.26
N GLY A 69 -5.07 -10.45 13.86
CA GLY A 69 -4.64 -10.36 15.26
C GLY A 69 -4.23 -11.69 15.84
N GLY A 70 -3.93 -11.70 17.13
CA GLY A 70 -3.58 -12.89 17.91
C GLY A 70 -4.78 -13.56 18.59
N GLY A 71 -5.96 -12.96 18.50
CA GLY A 71 -7.18 -13.42 19.16
C GLY A 71 -7.97 -14.49 18.41
N SER A 72 -9.26 -14.61 18.73
CA SER A 72 -10.14 -15.61 18.14
C SER A 72 -10.85 -15.07 16.90
N LEU A 73 -10.51 -15.63 15.73
CA LEU A 73 -11.22 -15.30 14.48
C LEU A 73 -12.73 -15.59 14.60
N GLN A 74 -13.10 -16.71 15.25
CA GLN A 74 -14.52 -17.07 15.44
C GLN A 74 -15.27 -15.97 16.21
N LYS A 75 -14.72 -15.51 17.34
CA LYS A 75 -15.35 -14.42 18.11
C LYS A 75 -15.44 -13.12 17.32
N ALA A 76 -14.39 -12.78 16.55
CA ALA A 76 -14.39 -11.59 15.71
C ALA A 76 -15.48 -11.67 14.63
N MET A 77 -15.62 -12.82 13.97
CA MET A 77 -16.64 -13.06 12.95
C MET A 77 -18.06 -13.03 13.54
N ASP A 78 -18.27 -13.60 14.73
CA ASP A 78 -19.57 -13.56 15.43
C ASP A 78 -19.92 -12.13 15.81
N ALA A 79 -18.97 -11.36 16.35
CA ALA A 79 -19.19 -9.96 16.69
C ALA A 79 -19.51 -9.08 15.46
N ILE A 80 -18.83 -9.31 14.31
CA ILE A 80 -19.17 -8.63 13.06
C ILE A 80 -20.58 -9.04 12.59
N ARG A 81 -20.95 -10.31 12.70
CA ARG A 81 -22.28 -10.80 12.35
C ARG A 81 -23.37 -10.14 13.19
N GLU A 82 -23.21 -10.09 14.53
CA GLU A 82 -24.12 -9.40 15.42
C GLU A 82 -24.25 -7.92 15.06
N TYR A 83 -23.14 -7.23 14.82
CA TYR A 83 -23.15 -5.85 14.36
C TYR A 83 -23.92 -5.68 13.06
N CYS A 84 -23.73 -6.56 12.07
CA CYS A 84 -24.44 -6.49 10.80
C CYS A 84 -25.95 -6.69 10.97
N LEU A 85 -26.38 -7.61 11.85
CA LEU A 85 -27.79 -7.83 12.15
C LEU A 85 -28.42 -6.62 12.84
N GLU A 86 -27.76 -6.01 13.81
CA GLU A 86 -28.21 -4.80 14.52
C GLU A 86 -28.34 -3.58 13.60
N GLN A 87 -27.45 -3.46 12.62
CA GLN A 87 -27.44 -2.34 11.67
C GLN A 87 -28.28 -2.62 10.40
N ASP A 88 -28.88 -3.80 10.30
CA ASP A 88 -29.62 -4.26 9.11
C ASP A 88 -28.80 -4.12 7.82
N ILE A 89 -27.52 -4.55 7.85
CA ILE A 89 -26.62 -4.52 6.70
C ILE A 89 -26.07 -5.90 6.37
N PRO A 90 -25.83 -6.21 5.07
CA PRO A 90 -25.18 -7.46 4.67
C PRO A 90 -23.75 -7.55 5.19
N MET A 91 -23.30 -8.76 5.55
CA MET A 91 -21.95 -9.04 6.02
C MET A 91 -21.00 -9.22 4.84
N TRP A 92 -20.54 -8.11 4.24
CA TRP A 92 -19.57 -8.08 3.15
C TRP A 92 -18.14 -7.96 3.66
N PHE A 93 -17.26 -8.77 3.09
CA PHE A 93 -15.81 -8.58 3.21
C PHE A 93 -15.25 -8.07 1.89
N CYS A 94 -14.28 -7.14 1.94
CA CYS A 94 -13.59 -6.60 0.78
C CYS A 94 -12.07 -6.70 0.96
N THR A 95 -11.33 -6.57 -0.13
CA THR A 95 -9.86 -6.70 -0.17
C THR A 95 -9.34 -7.97 0.53
N VAL A 96 -10.17 -9.03 0.50
CA VAL A 96 -9.85 -10.31 1.12
C VAL A 96 -8.71 -10.95 0.33
N PRO A 97 -7.56 -11.25 0.96
CA PRO A 97 -6.49 -11.94 0.27
C PRO A 97 -6.86 -13.39 -0.06
N GLU A 98 -6.27 -13.95 -1.09
CA GLU A 98 -6.61 -15.30 -1.57
C GLU A 98 -6.55 -16.35 -0.46
N GLU A 99 -5.58 -16.25 0.42
CA GLU A 99 -5.38 -17.16 1.57
C GLU A 99 -6.59 -17.15 2.53
N ALA A 100 -7.25 -15.99 2.70
CA ALA A 100 -8.41 -15.84 3.58
C ALA A 100 -9.73 -16.23 2.91
N VAL A 101 -9.81 -16.24 1.58
CA VAL A 101 -11.04 -16.62 0.85
C VAL A 101 -11.50 -18.02 1.25
N SER A 102 -10.58 -18.98 1.28
CA SER A 102 -10.91 -20.36 1.62
C SER A 102 -11.45 -20.51 3.04
N ILE A 103 -10.97 -19.69 3.98
CA ILE A 103 -11.45 -19.64 5.37
C ILE A 103 -12.89 -19.10 5.40
N LEU A 104 -13.14 -17.94 4.79
CA LEU A 104 -14.48 -17.33 4.76
C LEU A 104 -15.51 -18.22 4.08
N VAL A 105 -15.13 -18.93 3.02
CA VAL A 105 -16.04 -19.82 2.29
C VAL A 105 -16.33 -21.09 3.05
N LYS A 106 -15.30 -21.79 3.55
CA LYS A 106 -15.44 -23.12 4.15
C LYS A 106 -15.98 -23.06 5.59
N GLU A 107 -15.50 -22.10 6.38
CA GLU A 107 -15.82 -22.05 7.80
C GLU A 107 -17.02 -21.15 8.11
N TYR A 108 -17.23 -20.11 7.30
CA TYR A 108 -18.29 -19.10 7.55
C TYR A 108 -19.37 -19.07 6.47
N GLY A 109 -19.32 -19.97 5.49
CA GLY A 109 -20.35 -20.09 4.47
C GLY A 109 -20.37 -18.96 3.45
N GLY A 110 -19.23 -18.34 3.18
CA GLY A 110 -19.09 -17.30 2.15
C GLY A 110 -19.59 -17.76 0.78
N THR A 111 -20.27 -16.86 0.07
CA THR A 111 -20.84 -17.15 -1.25
C THR A 111 -19.75 -17.25 -2.32
N GLN A 112 -19.99 -18.13 -3.28
CA GLN A 112 -19.16 -18.28 -4.49
C GLN A 112 -19.99 -17.94 -5.74
N PRO A 113 -19.37 -17.42 -6.82
CA PRO A 113 -17.96 -17.00 -6.91
C PRO A 113 -17.69 -15.71 -6.15
N CYS A 114 -16.49 -15.60 -5.55
CA CYS A 114 -16.01 -14.34 -4.98
C CYS A 114 -15.63 -13.40 -6.14
N THR A 115 -15.99 -12.12 -5.98
CA THR A 115 -15.64 -11.11 -6.99
C THR A 115 -14.21 -10.63 -6.75
N SER A 116 -13.38 -10.66 -7.77
CA SER A 116 -12.08 -10.00 -7.81
C SER A 116 -11.96 -9.09 -9.03
N ASN A 117 -11.01 -8.18 -9.00
CA ASN A 117 -10.70 -7.35 -10.16
C ASN A 117 -9.17 -7.29 -10.29
N ARG A 118 -8.68 -7.55 -11.51
CA ARG A 118 -7.25 -7.49 -11.84
C ARG A 118 -6.63 -6.13 -11.50
N ASP A 119 -7.40 -5.06 -11.55
CA ASP A 119 -6.96 -3.70 -11.26
C ASP A 119 -6.62 -3.48 -9.78
N TRP A 120 -7.07 -4.36 -8.90
CA TRP A 120 -6.81 -4.32 -7.45
C TRP A 120 -5.63 -5.20 -7.02
N ALA A 121 -5.08 -6.02 -7.92
CA ALA A 121 -4.00 -6.94 -7.57
C ALA A 121 -2.70 -6.20 -7.29
N ASP A 122 -2.08 -6.48 -6.16
CA ASP A 122 -0.78 -5.92 -5.80
C ASP A 122 0.35 -6.62 -6.53
N TYR A 123 1.41 -5.87 -6.83
CA TYR A 123 2.62 -6.36 -7.46
C TYR A 123 3.70 -6.67 -6.41
N LEU A 124 3.99 -7.96 -6.23
CA LEU A 124 5.01 -8.42 -5.28
C LEU A 124 6.32 -8.74 -6.01
N TYR A 125 7.44 -8.24 -5.49
CA TYR A 125 8.78 -8.44 -6.03
C TYR A 125 9.71 -9.02 -4.96
N LEU A 126 10.79 -9.70 -5.39
CA LEU A 126 11.91 -9.97 -4.50
C LEU A 126 12.71 -8.68 -4.29
N ALA A 127 13.07 -8.38 -3.04
CA ALA A 127 13.86 -7.19 -2.71
C ALA A 127 15.22 -7.19 -3.44
N ASN A 128 15.86 -8.35 -3.58
CA ASN A 128 17.11 -8.49 -4.34
C ASN A 128 16.94 -8.11 -5.81
N ASP A 129 15.82 -8.46 -6.42
CA ASP A 129 15.57 -8.16 -7.83
C ASP A 129 15.51 -6.65 -8.09
N LEU A 130 14.82 -5.89 -7.23
CA LEU A 130 14.70 -4.45 -7.39
C LEU A 130 15.96 -3.70 -6.91
N ALA A 131 16.64 -4.18 -5.89
CA ALA A 131 17.86 -3.56 -5.37
C ALA A 131 19.06 -3.75 -6.33
N ASP A 132 19.22 -4.95 -6.91
CA ASP A 132 20.41 -5.29 -7.69
C ASP A 132 20.16 -5.22 -9.21
N MET A 133 18.91 -5.47 -9.63
CA MET A 133 18.48 -5.53 -11.05
C MET A 133 19.42 -6.39 -11.90
N THR A 134 19.82 -7.56 -11.38
CA THR A 134 20.77 -8.47 -12.02
C THR A 134 20.10 -9.37 -13.06
N GLY A 135 20.92 -9.95 -13.94
CA GLY A 135 20.47 -10.90 -14.96
C GLY A 135 19.88 -10.24 -16.21
N ARG A 136 19.63 -11.08 -17.23
CA ARG A 136 19.23 -10.61 -18.58
C ARG A 136 17.86 -9.91 -18.57
N ARG A 137 16.93 -10.37 -17.74
CA ARG A 137 15.56 -9.81 -17.65
C ARG A 137 15.53 -8.33 -17.27
N PHE A 138 16.50 -7.86 -16.47
CA PHE A 138 16.60 -6.46 -16.04
C PHE A 138 17.52 -5.60 -16.92
N SER A 139 17.91 -6.06 -18.12
CA SER A 139 18.80 -5.29 -19.01
C SER A 139 18.23 -3.93 -19.39
N GLY A 140 16.90 -3.85 -19.58
CA GLY A 140 16.22 -2.57 -19.86
C GLY A 140 16.36 -1.58 -18.71
N GLN A 141 16.07 -2.00 -17.49
CA GLN A 141 16.17 -1.15 -16.29
C GLN A 141 17.62 -0.70 -16.08
N ARG A 142 18.61 -1.62 -16.21
CA ARG A 142 20.04 -1.22 -16.13
C ARG A 142 20.44 -0.23 -17.19
N ASN A 143 19.93 -0.33 -18.42
CA ASN A 143 20.20 0.67 -19.48
C ASN A 143 19.71 2.06 -19.08
N HIS A 144 18.51 2.17 -18.48
CA HIS A 144 17.99 3.44 -17.96
C HIS A 144 18.86 3.97 -16.81
N ILE A 145 19.25 3.12 -15.87
CA ILE A 145 20.12 3.47 -14.74
C ILE A 145 21.50 3.94 -15.24
N ASN A 146 22.12 3.21 -16.17
CA ASN A 146 23.41 3.57 -16.72
C ASN A 146 23.36 4.90 -17.50
N LYS A 147 22.28 5.13 -18.24
CA LYS A 147 22.03 6.41 -18.91
C LYS A 147 21.90 7.54 -17.88
N PHE A 148 21.13 7.34 -16.81
CA PHE A 148 20.96 8.31 -15.74
C PHE A 148 22.30 8.67 -15.10
N LYS A 149 23.08 7.67 -14.68
CA LYS A 149 24.41 7.88 -14.05
C LYS A 149 25.42 8.59 -14.96
N LYS A 150 25.30 8.37 -16.28
CA LYS A 150 26.13 9.07 -17.27
C LYS A 150 25.74 10.54 -17.43
N LEU A 151 24.43 10.85 -17.38
CA LEU A 151 23.92 12.21 -17.56
C LEU A 151 24.04 13.03 -16.25
N PHE A 152 23.91 12.39 -15.11
CA PHE A 152 23.89 13.02 -13.79
C PHE A 152 24.86 12.31 -12.84
N PRO A 153 26.18 12.42 -13.07
CA PRO A 153 27.19 11.67 -12.30
C PRO A 153 27.22 12.08 -10.82
N ASP A 154 26.84 13.33 -10.52
CA ASP A 154 26.90 13.92 -9.17
C ASP A 154 25.53 13.86 -8.43
N TYR A 155 24.61 12.98 -8.88
CA TYR A 155 23.35 12.77 -8.15
C TYR A 155 23.62 12.30 -6.73
N SER A 156 22.70 12.62 -5.82
CA SER A 156 22.75 12.14 -4.45
C SER A 156 21.41 11.51 -4.01
N TYR A 157 21.51 10.52 -3.12
CA TYR A 157 20.37 9.86 -2.50
C TYR A 157 20.27 10.29 -1.04
N HIS A 158 19.10 10.70 -0.60
CA HIS A 158 18.86 11.17 0.76
C HIS A 158 17.60 10.51 1.33
N ARG A 159 17.64 10.17 2.62
CA ARG A 159 16.44 9.81 3.36
C ARG A 159 15.62 11.05 3.66
N ILE A 160 14.29 10.91 3.66
CA ILE A 160 13.39 11.97 4.13
C ILE A 160 13.50 12.04 5.65
N THR A 161 13.73 13.25 6.15
CA THR A 161 13.82 13.58 7.58
C THR A 161 12.97 14.83 7.85
N PRO A 162 12.66 15.15 9.11
CA PRO A 162 11.93 16.38 9.43
C PRO A 162 12.55 17.64 8.83
N GLU A 163 13.89 17.69 8.73
CA GLU A 163 14.63 18.88 8.24
C GLU A 163 14.46 19.11 6.73
N ASN A 164 14.22 18.05 5.95
CA ASN A 164 14.10 18.14 4.50
C ASN A 164 12.67 17.95 3.97
N THR A 165 11.71 17.70 4.84
CA THR A 165 10.30 17.46 4.51
C THR A 165 9.68 18.59 3.67
N ALA A 166 10.00 19.86 3.97
CA ALA A 166 9.49 20.99 3.19
C ALA A 166 9.89 20.92 1.72
N ARG A 167 11.13 20.52 1.42
CA ARG A 167 11.63 20.35 0.05
C ARG A 167 10.89 19.23 -0.71
N VAL A 168 10.53 18.16 0.00
CA VAL A 168 9.74 17.05 -0.57
C VAL A 168 8.32 17.50 -0.91
N ILE A 169 7.72 18.33 -0.05
CA ILE A 169 6.40 18.94 -0.32
C ILE A 169 6.49 19.83 -1.57
N ASP A 170 7.50 20.68 -1.68
CA ASP A 170 7.71 21.55 -2.84
C ASP A 170 7.84 20.73 -4.12
N PHE A 171 8.64 19.65 -4.09
CA PHE A 171 8.75 18.72 -5.24
C PHE A 171 7.41 18.13 -5.66
N LEU A 172 6.59 17.68 -4.70
CA LEU A 172 5.28 17.09 -5.01
C LEU A 172 4.32 18.13 -5.62
N MET A 173 4.32 19.34 -5.10
CA MET A 173 3.50 20.44 -5.62
C MET A 173 3.89 20.82 -7.05
N ASP A 174 5.19 20.86 -7.35
CA ASP A 174 5.69 21.13 -8.69
C ASP A 174 5.49 19.95 -9.64
N TYR A 175 5.65 18.73 -9.15
CA TYR A 175 5.34 17.52 -9.91
C TYR A 175 3.90 17.52 -10.40
N GLU A 176 2.94 17.85 -9.53
CA GLU A 176 1.52 17.90 -9.88
C GLU A 176 1.24 18.95 -10.96
N LYS A 177 1.75 20.18 -10.81
CA LYS A 177 1.53 21.26 -11.80
C LYS A 177 1.99 20.86 -13.20
N ASN A 178 3.08 20.07 -13.30
CA ASN A 178 3.73 19.76 -14.56
C ASN A 178 3.30 18.41 -15.15
N HIS A 179 2.73 17.49 -14.35
CA HIS A 179 2.49 16.11 -14.76
C HIS A 179 1.07 15.61 -14.45
N ALA A 180 0.22 16.45 -13.81
CA ALA A 180 -1.14 16.05 -13.50
C ALA A 180 -1.91 15.73 -14.77
N LYS A 181 -2.30 14.47 -14.89
CA LYS A 181 -3.45 14.12 -15.71
C LYS A 181 -4.69 14.58 -14.95
N GLU A 182 -5.70 15.07 -15.65
CA GLU A 182 -7.02 15.47 -15.09
C GLU A 182 -7.79 14.32 -14.38
N ALA A 183 -7.08 13.28 -13.94
CA ALA A 183 -7.68 12.13 -13.28
C ALA A 183 -7.91 12.46 -11.80
N SER A 184 -9.16 12.44 -11.38
CA SER A 184 -9.59 12.71 -9.99
C SER A 184 -8.84 11.88 -8.93
N LEU A 185 -8.44 10.65 -9.26
CA LEU A 185 -7.71 9.75 -8.34
C LEU A 185 -6.26 10.21 -8.11
N ALA A 186 -5.60 10.79 -9.12
CA ALA A 186 -4.23 11.31 -8.96
C ALA A 186 -4.19 12.56 -8.06
N GLN A 187 -5.21 13.41 -8.16
CA GLN A 187 -5.36 14.57 -7.27
C GLN A 187 -5.66 14.15 -5.83
N GLU A 188 -6.51 13.13 -5.66
CA GLU A 188 -6.78 12.54 -4.34
C GLU A 188 -5.50 11.96 -3.73
N GLU A 189 -4.74 11.17 -4.49
CA GLU A 189 -3.45 10.61 -4.04
C GLU A 189 -2.47 11.70 -3.60
N LEU A 190 -2.33 12.80 -4.36
CA LEU A 190 -1.47 13.91 -3.97
C LEU A 190 -1.91 14.54 -2.65
N THR A 191 -3.21 14.86 -2.54
CA THR A 191 -3.77 15.44 -1.31
C THR A 191 -3.46 14.55 -0.10
N ARG A 192 -3.70 13.23 -0.22
CA ARG A 192 -3.44 12.27 0.84
C ARG A 192 -1.96 12.10 1.14
N THR A 193 -1.10 12.19 0.11
CA THR A 193 0.35 12.19 0.30
C THR A 193 0.81 13.40 1.09
N LEU A 194 0.33 14.59 0.75
CA LEU A 194 0.67 15.82 1.47
C LEU A 194 0.20 15.77 2.92
N GLU A 195 -0.95 15.16 3.20
CA GLU A 195 -1.42 14.92 4.57
C GLU A 195 -0.57 13.88 5.32
N LEU A 196 0.01 12.90 4.64
CA LEU A 196 0.83 11.84 5.24
C LEU A 196 2.23 12.33 5.64
N ILE A 197 2.85 13.17 4.82
CA ILE A 197 4.26 13.58 4.96
C ILE A 197 4.59 14.11 6.37
N PRO A 198 3.78 14.95 7.03
CA PRO A 198 4.07 15.42 8.38
C PRO A 198 4.13 14.33 9.45
N TYR A 199 3.62 13.14 9.15
CA TYR A 199 3.51 12.02 10.08
C TYR A 199 4.48 10.87 9.78
N LEU A 200 5.41 11.00 8.81
CA LEU A 200 6.33 9.92 8.43
C LEU A 200 7.12 9.38 9.62
N GLU A 201 7.65 10.26 10.47
CA GLU A 201 8.38 9.85 11.68
C GLU A 201 7.45 9.18 12.70
N LYS A 202 6.28 9.79 13.00
CA LYS A 202 5.29 9.25 13.94
C LYS A 202 4.82 7.85 13.53
N PHE A 203 4.60 7.64 12.23
CA PHE A 203 4.13 6.38 11.66
C PHE A 203 5.26 5.40 11.32
N LYS A 204 6.53 5.82 11.51
CA LYS A 204 7.73 5.04 11.17
C LYS A 204 7.78 4.64 9.70
N LEU A 205 7.37 5.53 8.82
CA LEU A 205 7.37 5.33 7.38
C LEU A 205 8.69 5.82 6.78
N PRO A 206 9.59 4.93 6.30
CA PRO A 206 10.78 5.34 5.60
C PRO A 206 10.42 6.03 4.29
N GLY A 207 11.13 7.09 3.99
CA GLY A 207 11.07 7.76 2.70
C GLY A 207 12.45 8.19 2.25
N ALA A 208 12.61 8.37 0.95
CA ALA A 208 13.85 8.84 0.35
C ALA A 208 13.59 9.63 -0.94
N PHE A 209 14.59 10.41 -1.34
CA PHE A 209 14.58 11.12 -2.60
C PHE A 209 15.96 11.12 -3.29
N ILE A 210 15.94 11.39 -4.57
CA ILE A 210 17.13 11.62 -5.38
C ILE A 210 17.19 13.09 -5.76
N GLU A 211 18.39 13.65 -5.64
CA GLU A 211 18.69 15.04 -5.95
C GLU A 211 19.73 15.13 -7.06
N VAL A 212 19.55 16.09 -7.97
CA VAL A 212 20.50 16.49 -9.01
C VAL A 212 20.60 18.02 -8.99
N ASP A 213 21.80 18.54 -8.86
CA ASP A 213 22.08 20.00 -8.84
C ASP A 213 21.21 20.78 -7.84
N GLY A 214 20.97 20.20 -6.66
CA GLY A 214 20.16 20.81 -5.59
C GLY A 214 18.63 20.68 -5.78
N VAL A 215 18.17 19.99 -6.85
CA VAL A 215 16.76 19.80 -7.16
C VAL A 215 16.35 18.36 -6.88
N ILE A 216 15.27 18.15 -6.13
CA ILE A 216 14.67 16.82 -5.96
C ILE A 216 14.01 16.41 -7.28
N ILE A 217 14.38 15.24 -7.80
CA ILE A 217 13.89 14.73 -9.08
C ILE A 217 13.08 13.45 -8.97
N ALA A 218 13.19 12.74 -7.87
CA ALA A 218 12.43 11.52 -7.62
C ALA A 218 12.33 11.26 -6.12
N MET A 219 11.25 10.63 -5.69
CA MET A 219 11.05 10.23 -4.30
C MET A 219 10.26 8.93 -4.18
N SER A 220 10.42 8.27 -3.04
CA SER A 220 9.59 7.14 -2.61
C SER A 220 9.31 7.22 -1.12
N ILE A 221 8.09 6.79 -0.72
CA ILE A 221 7.68 6.60 0.68
C ILE A 221 7.12 5.20 0.79
N GLY A 222 7.46 4.49 1.85
CA GLY A 222 6.96 3.15 2.09
C GLY A 222 6.77 2.85 3.58
N GLU A 223 6.39 1.61 3.84
CA GLU A 223 6.20 1.06 5.18
C GLU A 223 6.76 -0.36 5.23
N ILE A 224 7.35 -0.74 6.35
CA ILE A 224 7.85 -2.09 6.53
C ILE A 224 6.96 -2.83 7.52
N VAL A 225 6.35 -3.91 7.04
CA VAL A 225 5.62 -4.86 7.89
C VAL A 225 6.20 -6.25 7.67
N ASN A 226 6.65 -6.87 8.75
CA ASN A 226 7.38 -8.14 8.71
C ASN A 226 8.62 -8.05 7.80
N ASP A 227 8.70 -8.88 6.78
CA ASP A 227 9.79 -8.96 5.81
C ASP A 227 9.53 -8.21 4.49
N THR A 228 8.49 -7.40 4.45
CA THR A 228 7.99 -6.75 3.22
C THR A 228 7.99 -5.23 3.34
N LEU A 229 8.59 -4.56 2.37
CA LEU A 229 8.42 -3.12 2.13
C LEU A 229 7.17 -2.91 1.27
N TYR A 230 6.28 -2.04 1.69
CA TYR A 230 5.14 -1.54 0.94
C TYR A 230 5.48 -0.16 0.41
N CYS A 231 5.50 0.03 -0.91
CA CYS A 231 5.79 1.32 -1.53
C CYS A 231 4.48 2.05 -1.81
N HIS A 232 4.10 2.96 -0.92
CA HIS A 232 2.87 3.73 -1.03
C HIS A 232 2.97 4.82 -2.08
N ILE A 233 4.12 5.49 -2.17
CA ILE A 233 4.35 6.60 -3.08
C ILE A 233 5.67 6.40 -3.80
N GLU A 234 5.62 6.52 -5.14
CA GLU A 234 6.80 6.62 -6.01
C GLU A 234 6.53 7.68 -7.07
N LYS A 235 7.26 8.78 -7.03
CA LYS A 235 7.16 9.87 -8.00
C LYS A 235 8.55 10.20 -8.55
N ALA A 236 8.62 10.45 -9.87
CA ALA A 236 9.87 10.88 -10.48
C ALA A 236 9.61 11.80 -11.68
N ASN A 237 10.41 12.85 -11.81
CA ASN A 237 10.36 13.75 -12.95
C ASN A 237 10.90 13.05 -14.20
N ARG A 238 10.08 12.98 -15.26
CA ARG A 238 10.39 12.31 -16.52
C ARG A 238 11.39 13.08 -17.39
N ASP A 239 11.60 14.37 -17.10
CA ASP A 239 12.63 15.18 -17.77
C ASP A 239 14.05 14.73 -17.42
N TYR A 240 14.18 13.89 -16.36
CA TYR A 240 15.42 13.23 -15.96
C TYR A 240 15.36 11.75 -16.34
N PRO A 241 15.85 11.37 -17.54
CA PRO A 241 15.73 10.00 -18.04
C PRO A 241 16.38 8.97 -17.12
N GLY A 242 15.58 8.00 -16.62
CA GLY A 242 16.03 6.96 -15.70
C GLY A 242 15.82 7.27 -14.23
N SER A 243 15.26 8.42 -13.87
CA SER A 243 14.96 8.82 -12.49
C SER A 243 14.07 7.81 -11.75
N TYR A 244 13.01 7.28 -12.41
CA TYR A 244 12.16 6.23 -11.84
C TYR A 244 12.96 4.95 -11.50
N GLN A 245 13.79 4.49 -12.42
CA GLN A 245 14.61 3.29 -12.20
C GLN A 245 15.63 3.51 -11.08
N MET A 246 16.14 4.71 -10.98
CA MET A 246 17.10 5.06 -9.92
C MET A 246 16.44 5.06 -8.54
N ILE A 247 15.28 5.72 -8.37
CA ILE A 247 14.64 5.75 -7.05
C ILE A 247 14.18 4.35 -6.62
N VAL A 248 13.62 3.55 -7.54
CA VAL A 248 13.25 2.16 -7.25
C VAL A 248 14.46 1.37 -6.77
N LYS A 249 15.59 1.47 -7.48
CA LYS A 249 16.82 0.74 -7.14
C LYS A 249 17.41 1.19 -5.80
N GLU A 250 17.65 2.50 -5.66
CA GLU A 250 18.34 3.03 -4.46
C GLU A 250 17.48 2.84 -3.21
N PHE A 251 16.17 3.09 -3.27
CA PHE A 251 15.27 2.87 -2.13
C PHE A 251 15.17 1.39 -1.77
N SER A 252 15.04 0.49 -2.75
CA SER A 252 15.03 -0.95 -2.51
C SER A 252 16.34 -1.43 -1.86
N SER A 253 17.48 -0.93 -2.33
CA SER A 253 18.81 -1.27 -1.80
C SER A 253 18.99 -0.78 -0.37
N ASP A 254 18.57 0.46 -0.08
CA ASP A 254 18.61 1.05 1.26
C ASP A 254 17.72 0.28 2.24
N MET A 255 16.46 0.01 1.88
CA MET A 255 15.53 -0.72 2.74
C MET A 255 15.98 -2.16 2.99
N ARG A 256 16.48 -2.86 1.96
CA ARG A 256 17.07 -4.18 2.12
C ARG A 256 18.25 -4.18 3.07
N SER A 257 19.17 -3.24 2.92
CA SER A 257 20.39 -3.17 3.72
C SER A 257 20.10 -2.81 5.18
N SER A 258 19.16 -1.90 5.41
CA SER A 258 18.86 -1.35 6.73
C SER A 258 17.90 -2.22 7.54
N TYR A 259 16.98 -2.94 6.89
CA TYR A 259 15.89 -3.65 7.56
C TYR A 259 15.82 -5.14 7.22
N GLY A 260 16.64 -5.63 6.29
CA GLY A 260 16.67 -7.06 5.93
C GLY A 260 15.42 -7.56 5.22
N ILE A 261 14.67 -6.67 4.54
CA ILE A 261 13.45 -7.03 3.83
C ILE A 261 13.73 -8.07 2.74
N GLN A 262 12.78 -8.99 2.52
CA GLN A 262 12.86 -10.02 1.48
C GLN A 262 11.98 -9.69 0.29
N TYR A 263 10.88 -8.98 0.51
CA TYR A 263 9.89 -8.63 -0.50
C TYR A 263 9.62 -7.14 -0.57
N ILE A 264 9.16 -6.70 -1.73
CA ILE A 264 8.66 -5.34 -1.96
C ILE A 264 7.30 -5.47 -2.66
N ASN A 265 6.28 -4.92 -2.03
CA ASN A 265 4.95 -4.73 -2.62
C ASN A 265 4.85 -3.29 -3.13
N ARG A 266 4.58 -3.12 -4.42
CA ARG A 266 4.40 -1.80 -5.05
C ARG A 266 2.94 -1.50 -5.36
N GLU A 267 2.03 -2.10 -4.60
CA GLU A 267 0.58 -1.92 -4.68
C GLU A 267 -0.02 -2.19 -6.06
N GLU A 268 -1.27 -1.85 -6.28
CA GLU A 268 -2.04 -2.09 -7.49
C GLU A 268 -1.76 -1.06 -8.60
N ASP A 269 -2.26 -1.34 -9.81
CA ASP A 269 -2.18 -0.43 -10.97
C ASP A 269 -3.47 0.38 -11.21
N VAL A 270 -4.51 0.13 -10.45
CA VAL A 270 -5.84 0.76 -10.52
C VAL A 270 -6.43 0.88 -11.94
N GLY A 271 -6.02 -0.03 -12.85
CA GLY A 271 -6.45 -0.05 -14.25
C GLY A 271 -5.67 0.88 -15.19
N ASP A 272 -4.66 1.62 -14.71
CA ASP A 272 -3.80 2.41 -15.60
C ASP A 272 -2.84 1.50 -16.38
N LEU A 273 -3.00 1.44 -17.69
CA LEU A 273 -2.20 0.57 -18.57
C LEU A 273 -0.72 0.94 -18.61
N GLY A 274 -0.39 2.22 -18.46
CA GLY A 274 0.99 2.70 -18.41
C GLY A 274 1.68 2.25 -17.11
N LEU A 275 0.97 2.39 -15.98
CA LEU A 275 1.45 1.92 -14.68
C LEU A 275 1.57 0.40 -14.66
N ARG A 276 0.58 -0.32 -15.20
CA ARG A 276 0.61 -1.79 -15.38
C ARG A 276 1.83 -2.24 -16.16
N THR A 277 2.06 -1.65 -17.33
CA THR A 277 3.23 -1.96 -18.17
C THR A 277 4.54 -1.69 -17.42
N SER A 278 4.62 -0.55 -16.74
CA SER A 278 5.77 -0.21 -15.92
C SER A 278 6.02 -1.24 -14.82
N LYS A 279 5.00 -1.57 -14.00
CA LYS A 279 5.12 -2.53 -12.91
C LYS A 279 5.50 -3.93 -13.41
N LEU A 280 4.88 -4.42 -14.48
CA LEU A 280 5.22 -5.72 -15.08
C LEU A 280 6.66 -5.77 -15.62
N SER A 281 7.21 -4.65 -16.08
CA SER A 281 8.59 -4.58 -16.60
C SER A 281 9.67 -4.85 -15.55
N TYR A 282 9.31 -4.82 -14.26
CA TYR A 282 10.19 -5.19 -13.14
C TYR A 282 10.04 -6.65 -12.71
N HIS A 283 9.29 -7.46 -13.47
CA HIS A 283 9.15 -8.91 -13.27
C HIS A 283 8.69 -9.31 -11.87
N PRO A 284 7.46 -8.95 -11.46
CA PRO A 284 6.92 -9.35 -10.17
C PRO A 284 6.94 -10.87 -10.02
N VAL A 285 7.23 -11.36 -8.82
CA VAL A 285 7.19 -12.80 -8.51
C VAL A 285 5.77 -13.30 -8.28
N ALA A 286 4.85 -12.40 -7.93
CA ALA A 286 3.43 -12.70 -7.81
C ALA A 286 2.59 -11.45 -8.05
N LEU A 287 1.35 -11.67 -8.46
CA LEU A 287 0.25 -10.73 -8.35
C LEU A 287 -0.63 -11.23 -7.20
N LEU A 288 -0.89 -10.38 -6.22
CA LEU A 288 -1.68 -10.72 -5.05
C LEU A 288 -3.12 -10.27 -5.28
N ASP A 289 -3.97 -11.20 -5.64
CA ASP A 289 -5.38 -10.92 -5.88
C ASP A 289 -6.13 -10.60 -4.59
N LYS A 290 -7.13 -9.72 -4.72
CA LYS A 290 -8.00 -9.29 -3.63
C LYS A 290 -9.46 -9.56 -4.01
N TYR A 291 -10.25 -10.04 -3.07
CA TYR A 291 -11.60 -10.52 -3.32
C TYR A 291 -12.64 -9.80 -2.47
N CYS A 292 -13.87 -9.76 -2.98
CA CYS A 292 -15.05 -9.45 -2.17
C CYS A 292 -15.82 -10.75 -1.88
N VAL A 293 -16.18 -10.95 -0.62
CA VAL A 293 -16.89 -12.15 -0.15
C VAL A 293 -18.12 -11.73 0.65
N LEU A 294 -19.30 -12.26 0.28
CA LEU A 294 -20.52 -12.11 1.07
C LEU A 294 -20.67 -13.32 1.98
N ILE A 295 -20.88 -13.07 3.27
CA ILE A 295 -21.31 -14.11 4.22
C ILE A 295 -22.83 -14.04 4.37
N PRO A 296 -23.58 -15.06 3.94
CA PRO A 296 -25.02 -15.08 4.14
C PRO A 296 -25.39 -15.02 5.62
N GLN A 297 -26.25 -14.10 5.97
CA GLN A 297 -26.88 -14.10 7.29
C GLN A 297 -27.99 -15.16 7.23
N LYS A 298 -27.80 -16.30 7.88
CA LYS A 298 -28.89 -17.25 8.06
C LYS A 298 -29.96 -16.53 8.90
N ASN A 299 -31.15 -16.37 8.36
CA ASN A 299 -32.32 -16.02 9.16
C ASN A 299 -32.41 -17.04 10.31
N LEU A 300 -32.27 -16.56 11.52
CA LEU A 300 -32.52 -17.34 12.74
C LEU A 300 -33.99 -17.73 12.82
#